data_5aa50a3848dae1fd716cfca205546677
#
_entry.id   5aa50a3848dae1fd716cfca205546677
#
_cell.length_a   1.000
_cell.length_b   1.000
_cell.length_c   1.000
_cell.angle_alpha   90.00
_cell.angle_beta   90.00
_cell.angle_gamma   90.00
#
_symmetry.space_group_name_H-M   'P 1'
#
loop_
_entity.id
_entity.type
_entity.pdbx_description
1 polymer ?
#
loop_
_entity_poly.entity_id
_entity_poly.type
_entity_poly.pdbx_seq_one_letter_code
_entity_poly.pdbx_strand_id
1 'polypeptide(L)'
;MMKLKQLQHGTTTVEFALIGFLFFLVLLAVLEMGRLMFTWNILAESTRRTARLASVCPIDHGDIPIVGNFNRPGSSGDNNFIVRMNEANLDIDYLDSQGDETSTFTDIDFVRVRVVNYEYGTIIPGLSISLSAPTFTTTLPVESLGFIPDTGTFECFGSAS
;
A
#
# COMPACT_ATOMS: atom_id res chain seq x y z
N MET A 1 54.69 -1.69 50.20
CA MET A 1 53.27 -1.91 49.85
C MET A 1 53.01 -1.36 48.47
N MET A 2 53.06 -2.22 47.47
CA MET A 2 52.69 -1.85 46.08
C MET A 2 51.17 -1.88 45.92
N LYS A 3 50.56 -0.72 45.68
CA LYS A 3 49.14 -0.65 45.30
C LYS A 3 49.01 -1.18 43.88
N LEU A 4 48.38 -2.31 43.73
CA LEU A 4 47.91 -2.82 42.43
C LEU A 4 46.84 -1.84 41.90
N LYS A 5 47.21 -1.06 40.90
CA LYS A 5 46.29 -0.19 40.14
C LYS A 5 45.42 -1.16 39.35
N GLN A 6 44.18 -1.36 39.77
CA GLN A 6 43.20 -2.17 39.03
C GLN A 6 42.93 -1.51 37.70
N LEU A 7 43.24 -2.21 36.63
CA LEU A 7 42.90 -1.83 35.24
C LEU A 7 41.41 -2.12 35.03
N GLN A 8 40.54 -1.16 35.40
CA GLN A 8 39.08 -1.26 35.25
C GLN A 8 38.58 -0.60 33.97
N HIS A 9 39.42 -0.33 33.00
CA HIS A 9 39.03 0.43 31.79
C HIS A 9 38.23 -0.39 30.73
N GLY A 10 38.21 -1.72 30.81
CA GLY A 10 37.53 -2.59 29.84
C GLY A 10 36.02 -2.78 30.08
N THR A 11 35.61 -2.83 31.36
CA THR A 11 34.23 -3.13 31.74
C THR A 11 33.25 -2.01 31.38
N THR A 12 33.64 -0.77 31.58
CA THR A 12 32.82 0.41 31.30
C THR A 12 32.49 0.57 29.79
N THR A 13 33.46 0.21 28.94
CA THR A 13 33.30 0.26 27.48
C THR A 13 32.27 -0.78 27.01
N VAL A 14 32.34 -2.00 27.57
CA VAL A 14 31.40 -3.08 27.28
C VAL A 14 29.98 -2.73 27.76
N GLU A 15 29.86 -2.18 28.97
CA GLU A 15 28.59 -1.75 29.54
C GLU A 15 27.95 -0.63 28.68
N PHE A 16 28.73 0.37 28.29
CA PHE A 16 28.26 1.42 27.39
C PHE A 16 27.83 0.84 26.03
N ALA A 17 28.58 -0.09 25.47
CA ALA A 17 28.23 -0.72 24.20
C ALA A 17 26.92 -1.51 24.28
N LEU A 18 26.68 -2.23 25.39
CA LEU A 18 25.42 -2.98 25.59
C LEU A 18 24.21 -2.06 25.75
N ILE A 19 24.35 -0.98 26.53
CA ILE A 19 23.29 0.03 26.71
C ILE A 19 23.01 0.73 25.38
N GLY A 20 24.05 1.14 24.65
CA GLY A 20 23.92 1.76 23.34
C GLY A 20 23.25 0.83 22.32
N PHE A 21 23.63 -0.44 22.29
CA PHE A 21 23.01 -1.44 21.43
C PHE A 21 21.51 -1.57 21.73
N LEU A 22 21.14 -1.73 22.99
CA LEU A 22 19.73 -1.85 23.40
C LEU A 22 18.94 -0.61 23.04
N PHE A 23 19.51 0.58 23.26
CA PHE A 23 18.87 1.87 22.90
C PHE A 23 18.59 1.95 21.40
N PHE A 24 19.58 1.65 20.55
CA PHE A 24 19.39 1.68 19.10
C PHE A 24 18.42 0.61 18.61
N LEU A 25 18.41 -0.57 19.23
CA LEU A 25 17.48 -1.63 18.90
C LEU A 25 16.03 -1.16 19.14
N VAL A 26 15.75 -0.57 20.30
CA VAL A 26 14.43 -0.03 20.62
C VAL A 26 14.04 1.11 19.66
N LEU A 27 14.98 2.01 19.38
CA LEU A 27 14.75 3.12 18.45
C LEU A 27 14.40 2.63 17.04
N LEU A 28 15.15 1.65 16.52
CA LEU A 28 14.87 1.05 15.21
C LEU A 28 13.52 0.31 15.20
N ALA A 29 13.16 -0.37 16.29
CA ALA A 29 11.84 -1.03 16.39
C ALA A 29 10.69 -0.03 16.35
N VAL A 30 10.82 1.12 17.01
CA VAL A 30 9.80 2.19 16.98
C VAL A 30 9.68 2.79 15.57
N LEU A 31 10.80 3.04 14.90
CA LEU A 31 10.80 3.54 13.52
C LEU A 31 10.14 2.55 12.55
N GLU A 32 10.43 1.25 12.70
CA GLU A 32 9.85 0.21 11.88
C GLU A 32 8.33 0.08 12.09
N MET A 33 7.88 0.19 13.35
CA MET A 33 6.45 0.22 13.66
C MET A 33 5.75 1.42 13.04
N GLY A 34 6.39 2.60 13.07
CA GLY A 34 5.88 3.81 12.41
C GLY A 34 5.73 3.61 10.89
N ARG A 35 6.73 3.00 10.23
CA ARG A 35 6.66 2.66 8.80
C ARG A 35 5.54 1.67 8.48
N LEU A 36 5.38 0.63 9.30
CA LEU A 36 4.32 -0.35 9.12
C LEU A 36 2.94 0.32 9.16
N MET A 37 2.69 1.14 10.18
CA MET A 37 1.42 1.87 10.31
C MET A 37 1.18 2.84 9.15
N PHE A 38 2.22 3.54 8.71
CA PHE A 38 2.16 4.42 7.54
C PHE A 38 1.79 3.63 6.27
N THR A 39 2.45 2.50 6.04
CA THR A 39 2.16 1.64 4.88
C THR A 39 0.72 1.16 4.90
N TRP A 40 0.19 0.69 6.03
CA TRP A 40 -1.19 0.25 6.14
C TRP A 40 -2.20 1.36 5.85
N ASN A 41 -1.93 2.59 6.33
CA ASN A 41 -2.78 3.74 6.01
C ASN A 41 -2.80 4.05 4.52
N ILE A 42 -1.64 3.98 3.85
CA ILE A 42 -1.56 4.22 2.41
C ILE A 42 -2.26 3.10 1.62
N LEU A 43 -2.11 1.83 2.02
CA LEU A 43 -2.83 0.71 1.38
C LEU A 43 -4.34 0.91 1.47
N ALA A 44 -4.85 1.28 2.64
CA ALA A 44 -6.27 1.59 2.82
C ALA A 44 -6.73 2.78 1.96
N GLU A 45 -5.91 3.82 1.83
CA GLU A 45 -6.24 4.98 0.99
C GLU A 45 -6.16 4.63 -0.50
N SER A 46 -5.21 3.77 -0.90
CA SER A 46 -5.12 3.27 -2.27
C SER A 46 -6.39 2.53 -2.69
N THR A 47 -6.95 1.64 -1.84
CA THR A 47 -8.22 0.94 -2.15
C THR A 47 -9.38 1.91 -2.31
N ARG A 48 -9.49 2.94 -1.45
CA ARG A 48 -10.55 3.96 -1.55
C ARG A 48 -10.44 4.78 -2.82
N ARG A 49 -9.22 5.20 -3.16
CA ARG A 49 -8.94 5.98 -4.37
C ARG A 49 -9.25 5.17 -5.62
N THR A 50 -8.79 3.91 -5.67
CA THR A 50 -9.07 3.00 -6.78
C THR A 50 -10.56 2.75 -6.93
N ALA A 51 -11.30 2.52 -5.83
CA ALA A 51 -12.74 2.28 -5.88
C ALA A 51 -13.53 3.49 -6.41
N ARG A 52 -13.13 4.73 -6.05
CA ARG A 52 -13.73 5.94 -6.61
C ARG A 52 -13.46 6.09 -8.11
N LEU A 53 -12.24 5.76 -8.55
CA LEU A 53 -11.92 5.78 -9.97
C LEU A 53 -12.70 4.72 -10.73
N ALA A 54 -12.77 3.50 -10.21
CA ALA A 54 -13.48 2.40 -10.84
C ALA A 54 -15.01 2.62 -10.89
N SER A 55 -15.60 3.42 -9.99
CA SER A 55 -17.03 3.77 -10.03
C SER A 55 -17.37 4.78 -11.13
N VAL A 56 -16.42 5.56 -11.61
CA VAL A 56 -16.63 6.61 -12.61
C VAL A 56 -15.92 6.38 -13.94
N CYS A 57 -14.96 5.46 -14.00
CA CYS A 57 -14.21 5.12 -15.22
C CYS A 57 -14.78 3.87 -15.90
N PRO A 58 -14.50 3.66 -17.21
CA PRO A 58 -14.90 2.44 -17.92
C PRO A 58 -14.36 1.19 -17.24
N ILE A 59 -15.13 0.10 -17.34
CA ILE A 59 -14.78 -1.20 -16.80
C ILE A 59 -13.39 -1.61 -17.31
N ASP A 60 -12.55 -2.13 -16.42
CA ASP A 60 -11.20 -2.65 -16.71
C ASP A 60 -10.25 -1.63 -17.38
N HIS A 61 -10.47 -0.33 -17.20
CA HIS A 61 -9.54 0.67 -17.70
C HIS A 61 -8.17 0.53 -17.02
N GLY A 62 -7.11 0.26 -17.80
CA GLY A 62 -5.77 -0.08 -17.30
C GLY A 62 -5.12 0.96 -16.37
N ASP A 63 -5.50 2.24 -16.50
CA ASP A 63 -4.96 3.31 -15.66
C ASP A 63 -5.62 3.39 -14.27
N ILE A 64 -6.75 2.70 -14.02
CA ILE A 64 -7.42 2.75 -12.73
C ILE A 64 -6.49 2.28 -11.59
N PRO A 65 -5.89 1.08 -11.64
CA PRO A 65 -4.97 0.63 -10.59
C PRO A 65 -3.68 1.47 -10.54
N ILE A 66 -3.21 1.99 -11.67
CA ILE A 66 -2.03 2.86 -11.75
C ILE A 66 -2.26 4.14 -10.96
N VAL A 67 -3.35 4.86 -11.25
CA VAL A 67 -3.71 6.12 -10.56
C VAL A 67 -4.16 5.87 -9.13
N GLY A 68 -4.83 4.75 -8.87
CA GLY A 68 -5.17 4.29 -7.53
C GLY A 68 -3.93 4.07 -6.67
N ASN A 69 -2.85 3.59 -7.26
CA ASN A 69 -1.55 3.42 -6.64
C ASN A 69 -0.68 4.71 -6.64
N PHE A 70 -1.29 5.89 -6.68
CA PHE A 70 -0.65 7.22 -6.64
C PHE A 70 0.30 7.53 -7.81
N ASN A 71 0.19 6.83 -8.92
CA ASN A 71 0.92 7.12 -10.15
C ASN A 71 0.10 8.02 -11.09
N ARG A 72 0.73 8.48 -12.16
CA ARG A 72 0.05 9.25 -13.21
C ARG A 72 -0.58 8.30 -14.23
N PRO A 73 -1.71 8.68 -14.87
CA PRO A 73 -2.25 7.93 -16.00
C PRO A 73 -1.17 7.69 -17.07
N GLY A 74 -1.14 6.50 -17.64
CA GLY A 74 -0.18 6.13 -18.67
C GLY A 74 1.27 5.90 -18.20
N SER A 75 1.53 5.92 -16.87
CA SER A 75 2.86 5.59 -16.33
C SER A 75 3.03 4.07 -16.16
N SER A 76 4.27 3.62 -16.10
CA SER A 76 4.58 2.23 -15.76
C SER A 76 4.40 2.00 -14.26
N GLY A 77 3.29 1.62 -13.80
CA GLY A 77 2.80 1.20 -12.48
C GLY A 77 3.70 1.16 -11.23
N ASP A 78 5.00 1.41 -11.37
CA ASP A 78 5.95 1.38 -10.25
C ASP A 78 5.82 2.63 -9.38
N ASN A 79 5.39 2.42 -8.15
CA ASN A 79 5.19 3.47 -7.17
C ASN A 79 6.40 3.55 -6.22
N ASN A 80 6.92 4.76 -6.06
CA ASN A 80 8.02 5.03 -5.14
C ASN A 80 7.55 5.30 -3.69
N PHE A 81 6.25 5.46 -3.44
CA PHE A 81 5.71 5.72 -2.10
C PHE A 81 5.59 4.47 -1.25
N ILE A 82 5.17 3.36 -1.86
CA ILE A 82 4.99 2.09 -1.18
C ILE A 82 5.96 1.08 -1.79
N VAL A 83 6.97 0.73 -1.03
CA VAL A 83 7.95 -0.27 -1.46
C VAL A 83 7.24 -1.59 -1.77
N ARG A 84 7.49 -2.15 -2.96
CA ARG A 84 6.93 -3.42 -3.46
C ARG A 84 5.43 -3.42 -3.79
N MET A 85 4.77 -2.28 -3.83
CA MET A 85 3.40 -2.19 -4.31
C MET A 85 3.39 -1.85 -5.79
N ASN A 86 2.66 -2.61 -6.57
CA ASN A 86 2.40 -2.37 -7.99
C ASN A 86 0.90 -2.48 -8.28
N GLU A 87 0.51 -2.24 -9.52
CA GLU A 87 -0.88 -2.32 -9.97
C GLU A 87 -1.53 -3.70 -9.74
N ALA A 88 -0.75 -4.79 -9.85
CA ALA A 88 -1.24 -6.15 -9.64
C ALA A 88 -1.61 -6.46 -8.17
N ASN A 89 -1.26 -5.56 -7.22
CA ASN A 89 -1.70 -5.70 -5.84
C ASN A 89 -3.10 -5.11 -5.59
N LEU A 90 -3.71 -4.46 -6.59
CA LEU A 90 -5.07 -3.92 -6.52
C LEU A 90 -5.99 -4.76 -7.39
N ASP A 91 -6.82 -5.55 -6.74
CA ASP A 91 -7.83 -6.40 -7.36
C ASP A 91 -9.17 -5.65 -7.38
N ILE A 92 -9.79 -5.53 -8.57
CA ILE A 92 -11.00 -4.74 -8.80
C ILE A 92 -12.09 -5.67 -9.30
N ASP A 93 -13.14 -5.84 -8.51
CA ASP A 93 -14.31 -6.62 -8.86
C ASP A 93 -15.51 -5.71 -9.10
N TYR A 94 -16.27 -5.99 -10.14
CA TYR A 94 -17.57 -5.39 -10.41
C TYR A 94 -18.67 -6.36 -9.98
N LEU A 95 -19.60 -5.88 -9.19
CA LEU A 95 -20.60 -6.70 -8.51
C LEU A 95 -22.01 -6.25 -8.87
N ASP A 96 -22.91 -7.22 -8.96
CA ASP A 96 -24.35 -6.99 -9.08
C ASP A 96 -25.01 -6.62 -7.74
N SER A 97 -26.35 -6.46 -7.75
CA SER A 97 -27.15 -6.15 -6.57
C SER A 97 -27.14 -7.28 -5.50
N GLN A 98 -26.79 -8.50 -5.86
CA GLN A 98 -26.64 -9.65 -4.95
C GLN A 98 -25.22 -9.74 -4.36
N GLY A 99 -24.26 -9.01 -4.94
CA GLY A 99 -22.85 -9.06 -4.55
C GLY A 99 -22.05 -10.13 -5.30
N ASP A 100 -22.61 -10.69 -6.36
CA ASP A 100 -21.94 -11.62 -7.25
C ASP A 100 -21.16 -10.87 -8.34
N GLU A 101 -20.02 -11.43 -8.78
CA GLU A 101 -19.18 -10.80 -9.79
C GLU A 101 -19.87 -10.82 -11.17
N THR A 102 -19.91 -9.66 -11.82
CA THR A 102 -20.49 -9.49 -13.15
C THR A 102 -19.62 -8.59 -14.03
N SER A 103 -19.63 -8.86 -15.33
CA SER A 103 -18.99 -8.00 -16.34
C SER A 103 -20.01 -7.29 -17.24
N THR A 104 -21.31 -7.48 -16.99
CA THR A 104 -22.38 -6.86 -17.79
C THR A 104 -22.65 -5.47 -17.29
N PHE A 105 -22.38 -4.45 -18.10
CA PHE A 105 -22.52 -3.03 -17.75
C PHE A 105 -23.84 -2.67 -17.07
N THR A 106 -24.95 -3.27 -17.50
CA THR A 106 -26.31 -2.97 -16.98
C THR A 106 -26.57 -3.59 -15.61
N ASP A 107 -25.79 -4.58 -15.23
CA ASP A 107 -26.01 -5.37 -14.02
C ASP A 107 -25.04 -5.02 -12.90
N ILE A 108 -24.10 -4.09 -13.17
CA ILE A 108 -23.12 -3.64 -12.20
C ILE A 108 -23.75 -2.59 -11.30
N ASP A 109 -23.87 -2.89 -10.00
CA ASP A 109 -24.36 -1.98 -8.98
C ASP A 109 -23.26 -1.48 -8.05
N PHE A 110 -22.20 -2.31 -7.85
CA PHE A 110 -21.11 -1.99 -6.93
C PHE A 110 -19.74 -2.30 -7.55
N VAL A 111 -18.76 -1.59 -7.05
CA VAL A 111 -17.34 -1.86 -7.30
C VAL A 111 -16.67 -2.22 -5.97
N ARG A 112 -15.91 -3.30 -5.95
CA ARG A 112 -15.12 -3.74 -4.80
C ARG A 112 -13.65 -3.77 -5.17
N VAL A 113 -12.82 -3.08 -4.39
CA VAL A 113 -11.37 -3.08 -4.55
C VAL A 113 -10.71 -3.68 -3.33
N ARG A 114 -9.77 -4.60 -3.55
CA ARG A 114 -9.03 -5.33 -2.52
C ARG A 114 -7.52 -5.20 -2.74
N VAL A 115 -6.77 -5.11 -1.64
CA VAL A 115 -5.32 -5.33 -1.69
C VAL A 115 -5.03 -6.81 -1.61
N VAL A 116 -4.30 -7.33 -2.60
CA VAL A 116 -3.92 -8.74 -2.70
C VAL A 116 -2.41 -8.89 -2.81
N ASN A 117 -1.88 -9.98 -2.28
CA ASN A 117 -0.47 -10.39 -2.45
C ASN A 117 0.57 -9.31 -2.07
N TYR A 118 0.23 -8.41 -1.15
CA TYR A 118 1.19 -7.42 -0.66
C TYR A 118 1.93 -7.94 0.57
N GLU A 119 3.28 -7.91 0.50
CA GLU A 119 4.16 -8.28 1.59
C GLU A 119 4.99 -7.08 2.06
N TYR A 120 4.82 -6.73 3.32
CA TYR A 120 5.65 -5.74 3.99
C TYR A 120 7.00 -6.38 4.39
N GLY A 121 8.10 -5.79 3.95
CA GLY A 121 9.45 -6.19 4.33
C GLY A 121 10.08 -5.23 5.32
N THR A 122 10.71 -5.76 6.38
CA THR A 122 11.51 -4.97 7.33
C THR A 122 12.79 -4.45 6.69
N ILE A 123 13.24 -3.26 7.13
CA ILE A 123 14.53 -2.66 6.68
C ILE A 123 15.64 -2.92 7.70
N ILE A 124 15.33 -3.47 8.86
CA ILE A 124 16.32 -3.68 9.92
C ILE A 124 17.42 -4.63 9.42
N PRO A 125 18.70 -4.20 9.40
CA PRO A 125 19.80 -5.06 8.96
C PRO A 125 19.90 -6.31 9.82
N GLY A 126 19.98 -7.48 9.19
CA GLY A 126 20.07 -8.77 9.89
C GLY A 126 18.73 -9.35 10.36
N LEU A 127 17.60 -8.66 10.15
CA LEU A 127 16.27 -9.13 10.50
C LEU A 127 15.37 -9.07 9.25
N SER A 128 15.27 -10.17 8.51
CA SER A 128 14.36 -10.27 7.37
C SER A 128 13.03 -10.91 7.78
N ILE A 129 12.08 -10.08 8.19
CA ILE A 129 10.70 -10.51 8.45
C ILE A 129 9.83 -9.97 7.33
N SER A 130 9.05 -10.84 6.67
CA SER A 130 7.96 -10.44 5.79
C SER A 130 6.64 -10.62 6.54
N LEU A 131 5.79 -9.60 6.46
CA LEU A 131 4.43 -9.61 7.02
C LEU A 131 3.46 -9.43 5.86
N SER A 132 2.54 -10.37 5.70
CA SER A 132 1.41 -10.18 4.77
C SER A 132 0.49 -9.07 5.30
N ALA A 133 0.10 -8.16 4.42
CA ALA A 133 -0.85 -7.12 4.79
C ALA A 133 -2.23 -7.75 5.07
N PRO A 134 -3.01 -7.17 6.00
CA PRO A 134 -4.43 -7.47 6.10
C PRO A 134 -5.13 -7.14 4.76
N THR A 135 -6.20 -7.84 4.46
CA THR A 135 -7.00 -7.56 3.27
C THR A 135 -7.76 -6.24 3.46
N PHE A 136 -7.22 -5.16 2.92
CA PHE A 136 -7.93 -3.89 2.85
C PHE A 136 -8.93 -3.96 1.71
N THR A 137 -10.21 -3.75 2.01
CA THR A 137 -11.30 -3.82 1.04
C THR A 137 -12.13 -2.54 1.11
N THR A 138 -12.48 -1.99 -0.05
CA THR A 138 -13.41 -0.87 -0.18
C THR A 138 -14.45 -1.23 -1.23
N THR A 139 -15.75 -1.09 -0.88
CA THR A 139 -16.86 -1.30 -1.80
C THR A 139 -17.65 0.01 -1.91
N LEU A 140 -17.91 0.45 -3.12
CA LEU A 140 -18.68 1.65 -3.43
C LEU A 140 -19.76 1.31 -4.47
N PRO A 141 -20.90 1.99 -4.44
CA PRO A 141 -21.85 1.93 -5.57
C PRO A 141 -21.22 2.55 -6.82
N VAL A 142 -21.58 2.03 -7.97
CA VAL A 142 -21.15 2.61 -9.26
C VAL A 142 -21.91 3.91 -9.55
N GLU A 143 -21.27 4.79 -10.30
CA GLU A 143 -21.88 6.03 -10.76
C GLU A 143 -22.12 5.98 -12.28
N SER A 144 -21.14 6.39 -13.08
CA SER A 144 -21.30 6.50 -14.53
C SER A 144 -20.55 5.45 -15.33
N LEU A 145 -19.59 4.75 -14.72
CA LEU A 145 -18.66 3.84 -15.41
C LEU A 145 -18.08 4.45 -16.69
N GLY A 146 -17.78 5.76 -16.66
CA GLY A 146 -17.21 6.52 -17.78
C GLY A 146 -18.18 6.87 -18.89
N PHE A 147 -19.46 6.54 -18.78
CA PHE A 147 -20.44 6.82 -19.82
C PHE A 147 -20.78 8.32 -19.86
N ILE A 148 -20.64 8.94 -21.04
CA ILE A 148 -20.99 10.33 -21.33
C ILE A 148 -22.26 10.36 -22.15
N PRO A 149 -23.42 10.78 -21.58
CA PRO A 149 -24.73 10.75 -22.28
C PRO A 149 -24.76 11.59 -23.55
N ASP A 150 -24.06 12.75 -23.57
CA ASP A 150 -24.08 13.68 -24.67
C ASP A 150 -23.43 13.14 -25.96
N THR A 151 -22.39 12.32 -25.81
CA THR A 151 -21.63 11.76 -26.94
C THR A 151 -21.88 10.27 -27.14
N GLY A 152 -22.43 9.57 -26.14
CA GLY A 152 -22.59 8.11 -26.13
C GLY A 152 -21.25 7.37 -26.07
N THR A 153 -20.18 8.04 -25.63
CA THR A 153 -18.82 7.47 -25.51
C THR A 153 -18.47 7.17 -24.07
N PHE A 154 -17.42 6.36 -23.88
CA PHE A 154 -16.85 6.06 -22.57
C PHE A 154 -15.50 6.74 -22.48
N GLU A 155 -15.28 7.55 -21.44
CA GLU A 155 -14.02 8.25 -21.21
C GLU A 155 -13.61 8.23 -19.73
N CYS A 156 -12.30 8.23 -19.50
CA CYS A 156 -11.68 8.41 -18.20
C CYS A 156 -10.36 9.16 -18.36
N PHE A 157 -9.99 9.98 -17.40
CA PHE A 157 -8.76 10.79 -17.36
C PHE A 157 -8.60 11.85 -18.46
N GLY A 158 -9.59 12.09 -19.30
CA GLY A 158 -9.47 12.96 -20.46
C GLY A 158 -8.46 12.45 -21.48
N SER A 159 -8.70 12.63 -22.77
CA SER A 159 -7.66 12.37 -23.77
C SER A 159 -6.48 13.31 -23.49
N ALA A 160 -5.31 12.77 -23.10
CA ALA A 160 -4.09 13.56 -23.07
C ALA A 160 -3.83 14.05 -24.50
N SER A 161 -4.13 15.33 -24.76
CA SER A 161 -3.81 16.03 -26.01
C SER A 161 -2.33 16.36 -26.04
#